data_5b4fdb39a757e0965a2ab42809f7b229
#
_entry.id   5b4fdb39a757e0965a2ab42809f7b229
#
_cell.length_a   1.000
_cell.length_b   1.000
_cell.length_c   1.000
_cell.angle_alpha   90.00
_cell.angle_beta   90.00
_cell.angle_gamma   90.00
#
_symmetry.space_group_name_H-M   'P 1'
#
loop_
_entity.id
_entity.type
_entity.pdbx_description
1 polymer ?
#
loop_
_entity_poly.entity_id
_entity_poly.type
_entity_poly.pdbx_seq_one_letter_code
_entity_poly.pdbx_strand_id
1 'polypeptide(L)'
;MSIYQFLIVVGRSGTQMLTNEAGEVTSHLQGMFLRSIRLLEAGIQPVYVFDGQPPDLKKEQLAKRYSIRADAAKDLSAAIENGDKEGIEKFSKRTVKVTRQHNKDCMKLLGLMGIPVVEAPSEAEAQCAALCKNGKVYAVASEDMDTLTFGASRFLRHLMDPSSKRIPVMEFEMAKVLEELNLTMDQFIDLCILSGCDYCANIKGIGGLTALKLIRQHGCIEAILENLKNKGRYQIADDWPYQEVRRLFKEPLVFPENEEPELKWSPPDEEGLVNFLVKENSFNIDRVTKAIEKIKPAKIKLAQGRVESFFKPVATADSVPIKSKELKDASLKETANRKQKA
;
A
#
# COMPACT_ATOMS: atom_id res chain seq x y z
N MET A 1 -1.51 2.25 -5.63
CA MET A 1 -1.04 0.85 -5.42
C MET A 1 -1.77 -0.18 -6.29
N SER A 2 -3.13 -0.30 -6.27
CA SER A 2 -3.88 -1.36 -6.99
C SER A 2 -3.63 -1.41 -8.50
N ILE A 3 -3.65 -0.27 -9.20
CA ILE A 3 -3.40 -0.23 -10.66
C ILE A 3 -2.02 -0.80 -11.01
N TYR A 4 -1.00 -0.45 -10.22
CA TYR A 4 0.35 -0.98 -10.40
C TYR A 4 0.39 -2.52 -10.28
N GLN A 5 -0.32 -3.10 -9.30
CA GLN A 5 -0.45 -4.55 -9.16
C GLN A 5 -1.11 -5.17 -10.39
N PHE A 6 -2.15 -4.55 -10.95
CA PHE A 6 -2.82 -5.07 -12.14
C PHE A 6 -1.89 -5.10 -13.36
N LEU A 7 -1.12 -4.03 -13.57
CA LEU A 7 -0.17 -3.96 -14.68
C LEU A 7 0.98 -4.96 -14.56
N ILE A 8 1.30 -5.42 -13.34
CA ILE A 8 2.35 -6.43 -13.11
C ILE A 8 1.80 -7.85 -13.20
N VAL A 9 0.58 -8.12 -12.72
CA VAL A 9 0.09 -9.48 -12.47
C VAL A 9 -0.98 -9.90 -13.47
N VAL A 10 -1.91 -8.99 -13.84
CA VAL A 10 -3.11 -9.35 -14.60
C VAL A 10 -2.80 -9.51 -16.09
N GLY A 11 -3.14 -10.68 -16.61
CA GLY A 11 -3.08 -10.95 -18.04
C GLY A 11 -1.67 -10.99 -18.65
N ARG A 12 -0.63 -11.19 -17.84
CA ARG A 12 0.72 -11.41 -18.35
C ARG A 12 0.94 -12.86 -18.74
N SER A 13 1.39 -13.04 -20.00
CA SER A 13 2.00 -14.28 -20.46
C SER A 13 3.45 -13.94 -20.86
N GLY A 14 4.39 -14.14 -19.94
CA GLY A 14 5.77 -13.67 -20.10
C GLY A 14 5.83 -12.13 -20.14
N THR A 15 6.28 -11.57 -21.27
CA THR A 15 6.35 -10.11 -21.50
C THR A 15 5.07 -9.51 -22.07
N GLN A 16 4.14 -10.33 -22.55
CA GLN A 16 2.91 -9.85 -23.17
C GLN A 16 1.92 -9.41 -22.09
N MET A 17 1.36 -8.22 -22.27
CA MET A 17 0.26 -7.68 -21.48
C MET A 17 -1.04 -7.82 -22.29
N LEU A 18 -2.19 -7.80 -21.60
CA LEU A 18 -3.48 -7.71 -22.29
C LEU A 18 -3.57 -6.35 -22.98
N THR A 19 -3.86 -6.37 -24.26
CA THR A 19 -4.03 -5.18 -25.08
C THR A 19 -5.37 -5.23 -25.80
N ASN A 20 -5.90 -4.06 -26.16
CA ASN A 20 -7.01 -3.93 -27.09
C ASN A 20 -6.52 -4.10 -28.55
N GLU A 21 -7.43 -3.95 -29.52
CA GLU A 21 -7.10 -4.03 -30.96
C GLU A 21 -6.13 -2.93 -31.42
N ALA A 22 -6.09 -1.79 -30.72
CA ALA A 22 -5.15 -0.71 -30.96
C ALA A 22 -3.76 -0.95 -30.34
N GLY A 23 -3.56 -2.07 -29.62
CA GLY A 23 -2.31 -2.40 -28.94
C GLY A 23 -2.14 -1.70 -27.58
N GLU A 24 -3.16 -1.02 -27.07
CA GLU A 24 -3.12 -0.35 -25.77
C GLU A 24 -3.34 -1.34 -24.62
N VAL A 25 -2.61 -1.17 -23.53
CA VAL A 25 -2.69 -2.06 -22.35
C VAL A 25 -4.02 -1.91 -21.61
N THR A 26 -4.75 -3.01 -21.43
CA THR A 26 -6.07 -3.06 -20.76
C THR A 26 -6.06 -3.84 -19.45
N SER A 27 -4.91 -4.35 -19.00
CA SER A 27 -4.76 -5.13 -17.76
C SER A 27 -5.28 -4.38 -16.52
N HIS A 28 -5.10 -3.06 -16.46
CA HIS A 28 -5.60 -2.21 -15.36
C HIS A 28 -7.13 -2.20 -15.30
N LEU A 29 -7.81 -2.12 -16.45
CA LEU A 29 -9.26 -2.16 -16.54
C LEU A 29 -9.80 -3.52 -16.10
N GLN A 30 -9.21 -4.60 -16.63
CA GLN A 30 -9.62 -5.95 -16.25
C GLN A 30 -9.44 -6.21 -14.76
N GLY A 31 -8.28 -5.82 -14.22
CA GLY A 31 -7.99 -5.97 -12.80
C GLY A 31 -8.96 -5.17 -11.91
N MET A 32 -9.20 -3.90 -12.25
CA MET A 32 -10.12 -3.03 -11.52
C MET A 32 -11.56 -3.57 -11.58
N PHE A 33 -12.04 -3.93 -12.76
CA PHE A 33 -13.37 -4.48 -12.98
C PHE A 33 -13.62 -5.73 -12.15
N LEU A 34 -12.75 -6.74 -12.28
CA LEU A 34 -12.92 -8.02 -11.58
C LEU A 34 -12.74 -7.88 -10.06
N ARG A 35 -11.83 -7.04 -9.59
CA ARG A 35 -11.65 -6.77 -8.15
C ARG A 35 -12.89 -6.13 -7.56
N SER A 36 -13.43 -5.11 -8.21
CA SER A 36 -14.64 -4.42 -7.75
C SER A 36 -15.85 -5.34 -7.71
N ILE A 37 -16.03 -6.20 -8.71
CA ILE A 37 -17.10 -7.20 -8.71
C ILE A 37 -16.97 -8.15 -7.50
N ARG A 38 -15.77 -8.67 -7.25
CA ARG A 38 -15.55 -9.58 -6.11
C ARG A 38 -15.86 -8.93 -4.77
N LEU A 39 -15.51 -7.66 -4.59
CA LEU A 39 -15.85 -6.92 -3.38
C LEU A 39 -17.36 -6.77 -3.25
N LEU A 40 -18.04 -6.39 -4.31
CA LEU A 40 -19.51 -6.24 -4.33
C LEU A 40 -20.21 -7.59 -4.10
N GLU A 41 -19.76 -8.69 -4.72
CA GLU A 41 -20.29 -10.05 -4.49
C GLU A 41 -20.11 -10.49 -3.02
N ALA A 42 -19.02 -10.06 -2.37
CA ALA A 42 -18.77 -10.28 -0.95
C ALA A 42 -19.59 -9.36 -0.02
N GLY A 43 -20.43 -8.46 -0.58
CA GLY A 43 -21.22 -7.49 0.20
C GLY A 43 -20.40 -6.30 0.72
N ILE A 44 -19.18 -6.10 0.21
CA ILE A 44 -18.33 -4.97 0.55
C ILE A 44 -18.62 -3.83 -0.44
N GLN A 45 -18.89 -2.64 0.08
CA GLN A 45 -19.06 -1.43 -0.71
C GLN A 45 -17.74 -0.67 -0.80
N PRO A 46 -16.99 -0.79 -1.90
CA PRO A 46 -15.71 -0.11 -2.04
C PRO A 46 -15.90 1.36 -2.38
N VAL A 47 -14.97 2.18 -1.88
CA VAL A 47 -14.68 3.54 -2.34
C VAL A 47 -13.25 3.53 -2.85
N TYR A 48 -13.00 4.08 -4.02
CA TYR A 48 -11.65 4.17 -4.56
C TYR A 48 -11.14 5.60 -4.45
N VAL A 49 -9.97 5.74 -3.86
CA VAL A 49 -9.28 7.02 -3.72
C VAL A 49 -8.04 7.02 -4.61
N PHE A 50 -7.90 8.06 -5.42
CA PHE A 50 -6.77 8.25 -6.32
C PHE A 50 -5.88 9.37 -5.82
N ASP A 51 -4.57 9.25 -6.06
CA ASP A 51 -3.59 10.26 -5.69
C ASP A 51 -3.81 11.56 -6.47
N GLY A 52 -3.68 12.68 -5.76
CA GLY A 52 -3.60 14.01 -6.31
C GLY A 52 -2.16 14.45 -6.55
N GLN A 53 -1.83 15.66 -6.12
CA GLN A 53 -0.48 16.20 -6.25
C GLN A 53 0.40 15.70 -5.11
N PRO A 54 1.53 15.04 -5.41
CA PRO A 54 2.43 14.57 -4.37
C PRO A 54 3.03 15.75 -3.59
N PRO A 55 3.25 15.62 -2.27
CA PRO A 55 3.89 16.65 -1.48
C PRO A 55 5.35 16.87 -1.91
N ASP A 56 5.85 18.08 -1.68
CA ASP A 56 7.22 18.43 -2.07
C ASP A 56 8.28 17.55 -1.43
N LEU A 57 8.06 17.12 -0.20
CA LEU A 57 8.93 16.19 0.52
C LEU A 57 9.09 14.83 -0.16
N LYS A 58 8.16 14.43 -1.04
CA LYS A 58 8.23 13.15 -1.79
C LYS A 58 9.06 13.25 -3.07
N LYS A 59 9.48 14.45 -3.49
CA LYS A 59 10.19 14.68 -4.76
C LYS A 59 11.47 13.83 -4.89
N GLU A 60 12.25 13.76 -3.84
CA GLU A 60 13.50 12.98 -3.85
C GLU A 60 13.23 11.49 -4.05
N GLN A 61 12.23 10.94 -3.34
CA GLN A 61 11.83 9.54 -3.47
C GLN A 61 11.25 9.23 -4.86
N LEU A 62 10.49 10.17 -5.44
CA LEU A 62 9.99 10.04 -6.81
C LEU A 62 11.13 10.05 -7.83
N ALA A 63 12.14 10.92 -7.65
CA ALA A 63 13.33 10.94 -8.49
C ALA A 63 14.13 9.63 -8.40
N LYS A 64 14.33 9.08 -7.20
CA LYS A 64 14.95 7.75 -7.00
C LYS A 64 14.17 6.64 -7.72
N ARG A 65 12.84 6.62 -7.59
CA ARG A 65 11.99 5.65 -8.30
C ARG A 65 12.05 5.80 -9.82
N TYR A 66 12.24 7.03 -10.32
CA TYR A 66 12.42 7.29 -11.74
C TYR A 66 13.77 6.74 -12.24
N SER A 67 14.87 7.01 -11.53
CA SER A 67 16.20 6.49 -11.86
C SER A 67 16.22 4.95 -11.89
N ILE A 68 15.69 4.29 -10.85
CA ILE A 68 15.61 2.82 -10.79
C ILE A 68 14.84 2.24 -11.98
N ARG A 69 13.77 2.91 -12.44
CA ARG A 69 13.01 2.48 -13.62
C ARG A 69 13.79 2.69 -14.91
N ALA A 70 14.53 3.79 -15.03
CA ALA A 70 15.37 4.06 -16.19
C ALA A 70 16.50 3.03 -16.31
N ASP A 71 17.12 2.65 -15.20
CA ASP A 71 18.14 1.60 -15.19
C ASP A 71 17.54 0.22 -15.53
N ALA A 72 16.38 -0.10 -14.95
CA ALA A 72 15.66 -1.33 -15.32
C ALA A 72 15.24 -1.39 -16.80
N ALA A 73 15.00 -0.24 -17.44
CA ALA A 73 14.73 -0.18 -18.88
C ALA A 73 15.97 -0.50 -19.72
N LYS A 74 17.15 -0.05 -19.32
CA LYS A 74 18.42 -0.41 -19.96
C LYS A 74 18.72 -1.91 -19.81
N ASP A 75 18.53 -2.43 -18.57
CA ASP A 75 18.72 -3.86 -18.30
C ASP A 75 17.74 -4.71 -19.12
N LEU A 76 16.49 -4.26 -19.30
CA LEU A 76 15.51 -4.94 -20.14
C LEU A 76 15.94 -4.99 -21.60
N SER A 77 16.46 -3.88 -22.16
CA SER A 77 16.96 -3.85 -23.54
C SER A 77 18.11 -4.84 -23.73
N ALA A 78 19.07 -4.85 -22.80
CA ALA A 78 20.18 -5.79 -22.84
C ALA A 78 19.72 -7.26 -22.72
N ALA A 79 18.73 -7.54 -21.85
CA ALA A 79 18.16 -8.88 -21.70
C ALA A 79 17.45 -9.34 -22.99
N ILE A 80 16.76 -8.44 -23.70
CA ILE A 80 16.10 -8.73 -24.98
C ILE A 80 17.16 -9.06 -26.05
N GLU A 81 18.22 -8.24 -26.17
CA GLU A 81 19.31 -8.45 -27.14
C GLU A 81 20.02 -9.80 -26.90
N ASN A 82 20.21 -10.19 -25.66
CA ASN A 82 20.87 -11.44 -25.28
C ASN A 82 19.91 -12.67 -25.27
N GLY A 83 18.61 -12.50 -25.50
CA GLY A 83 17.62 -13.57 -25.42
C GLY A 83 17.42 -14.14 -24.01
N ASP A 84 17.78 -13.39 -22.95
CA ASP A 84 17.65 -13.79 -21.55
C ASP A 84 16.19 -13.69 -21.10
N LYS A 85 15.47 -14.81 -21.16
CA LYS A 85 14.05 -14.88 -20.80
C LYS A 85 13.77 -14.52 -19.36
N GLU A 86 14.63 -14.92 -18.43
CA GLU A 86 14.48 -14.63 -17.00
C GLU A 86 14.72 -13.13 -16.70
N GLY A 87 15.76 -12.57 -17.30
CA GLY A 87 16.04 -11.13 -17.26
C GLY A 87 14.89 -10.30 -17.84
N ILE A 88 14.36 -10.70 -19.01
CA ILE A 88 13.22 -10.05 -19.64
C ILE A 88 12.00 -10.04 -18.70
N GLU A 89 11.65 -11.19 -18.12
CA GLU A 89 10.51 -11.26 -17.19
C GLU A 89 10.73 -10.37 -15.95
N LYS A 90 11.92 -10.42 -15.35
CA LYS A 90 12.29 -9.65 -14.18
C LYS A 90 12.26 -8.14 -14.44
N PHE A 91 12.94 -7.68 -15.47
CA PHE A 91 13.10 -6.25 -15.75
C PHE A 91 11.82 -5.64 -16.35
N SER A 92 11.04 -6.37 -17.17
CA SER A 92 9.76 -5.90 -17.67
C SER A 92 8.76 -5.55 -16.55
N LYS A 93 8.81 -6.25 -15.40
CA LYS A 93 7.98 -5.90 -14.23
C LYS A 93 8.44 -4.61 -13.55
N ARG A 94 9.75 -4.32 -13.58
CA ARG A 94 10.35 -3.14 -12.94
C ARG A 94 10.19 -1.86 -13.76
N THR A 95 9.95 -1.97 -15.08
CA THR A 95 9.72 -0.82 -15.97
C THR A 95 8.28 -0.33 -15.95
N VAL A 96 7.35 -1.06 -15.33
CA VAL A 96 5.93 -0.70 -15.29
C VAL A 96 5.75 0.68 -14.64
N LYS A 97 4.96 1.53 -15.32
CA LYS A 97 4.58 2.86 -14.86
C LYS A 97 3.06 3.02 -14.97
N VAL A 98 2.42 3.46 -13.89
CA VAL A 98 1.04 3.93 -13.94
C VAL A 98 1.03 5.32 -14.61
N THR A 99 0.18 5.51 -15.60
CA THR A 99 0.02 6.77 -16.32
C THR A 99 -1.25 7.49 -15.86
N ARG A 100 -1.33 8.79 -16.18
CA ARG A 100 -2.56 9.57 -15.94
C ARG A 100 -3.75 8.99 -16.72
N GLN A 101 -3.50 8.40 -17.90
CA GLN A 101 -4.56 7.75 -18.68
C GLN A 101 -5.09 6.51 -17.95
N HIS A 102 -4.22 5.65 -17.41
CA HIS A 102 -4.65 4.49 -16.61
C HIS A 102 -5.55 4.90 -15.43
N ASN A 103 -5.25 6.02 -14.76
CA ASN A 103 -6.10 6.55 -13.69
C ASN A 103 -7.46 7.00 -14.23
N LYS A 104 -7.49 7.78 -15.31
CA LYS A 104 -8.72 8.27 -15.95
C LYS A 104 -9.61 7.12 -16.39
N ASP A 105 -9.03 6.10 -17.01
CA ASP A 105 -9.76 4.91 -17.47
C ASP A 105 -10.37 4.14 -16.31
N CYS A 106 -9.60 3.96 -15.23
CA CYS A 106 -10.13 3.34 -14.02
C CYS A 106 -11.24 4.17 -13.35
N MET A 107 -11.09 5.50 -13.28
CA MET A 107 -12.13 6.37 -12.75
C MET A 107 -13.41 6.33 -13.60
N LYS A 108 -13.29 6.37 -14.94
CA LYS A 108 -14.41 6.21 -15.88
C LYS A 108 -15.12 4.87 -15.65
N LEU A 109 -14.35 3.78 -15.57
CA LEU A 109 -14.89 2.44 -15.32
C LEU A 109 -15.66 2.37 -14.00
N LEU A 110 -15.07 2.85 -12.91
CA LEU A 110 -15.68 2.84 -11.58
C LEU A 110 -16.97 3.67 -11.53
N GLY A 111 -16.98 4.84 -12.17
CA GLY A 111 -18.16 5.67 -12.33
C GLY A 111 -19.28 4.93 -13.07
N LEU A 112 -18.97 4.26 -14.20
CA LEU A 112 -19.94 3.42 -14.92
C LEU A 112 -20.43 2.22 -14.08
N MET A 113 -19.61 1.69 -13.20
CA MET A 113 -20.01 0.66 -12.23
C MET A 113 -20.86 1.22 -11.08
N GLY A 114 -21.05 2.54 -10.99
CA GLY A 114 -21.73 3.21 -9.91
C GLY A 114 -21.01 3.11 -8.57
N ILE A 115 -19.69 3.08 -8.59
CA ILE A 115 -18.81 3.02 -7.42
C ILE A 115 -18.22 4.42 -7.19
N PRO A 116 -18.31 4.98 -5.97
CA PRO A 116 -17.77 6.29 -5.69
C PRO A 116 -16.24 6.33 -5.84
N VAL A 117 -15.79 7.42 -6.44
CA VAL A 117 -14.37 7.73 -6.68
C VAL A 117 -14.06 9.08 -6.04
N VAL A 118 -12.93 9.14 -5.35
CA VAL A 118 -12.40 10.36 -4.75
C VAL A 118 -11.00 10.62 -5.33
N GLU A 119 -10.78 11.80 -5.87
CA GLU A 119 -9.43 12.30 -6.19
C GLU A 119 -8.92 13.08 -4.99
N ALA A 120 -7.92 12.57 -4.28
CA ALA A 120 -7.35 13.23 -3.12
C ALA A 120 -6.66 14.56 -3.54
N PRO A 121 -6.64 15.58 -2.67
CA PRO A 121 -5.84 16.77 -2.93
C PRO A 121 -4.34 16.46 -3.02
N SER A 122 -3.89 15.44 -2.27
CA SER A 122 -2.50 14.99 -2.24
C SER A 122 -2.43 13.45 -2.21
N GLU A 123 -1.95 12.86 -1.13
CA GLU A 123 -1.77 11.40 -0.99
C GLU A 123 -3.11 10.70 -0.77
N ALA A 124 -3.38 9.66 -1.57
CA ALA A 124 -4.59 8.84 -1.42
C ALA A 124 -4.65 8.16 -0.04
N GLU A 125 -3.52 7.71 0.50
CA GLU A 125 -3.42 7.10 1.81
C GLU A 125 -3.86 8.05 2.93
N ALA A 126 -3.49 9.33 2.84
CA ALA A 126 -3.90 10.37 3.79
C ALA A 126 -5.41 10.62 3.73
N GLN A 127 -5.97 10.74 2.50
CA GLN A 127 -7.40 10.93 2.31
C GLN A 127 -8.21 9.71 2.77
N CYS A 128 -7.73 8.50 2.50
CA CYS A 128 -8.34 7.27 3.01
C CYS A 128 -8.35 7.24 4.55
N ALA A 129 -7.24 7.64 5.18
CA ALA A 129 -7.14 7.72 6.64
C ALA A 129 -8.15 8.74 7.20
N ALA A 130 -8.29 9.92 6.57
CA ALA A 130 -9.27 10.94 6.97
C ALA A 130 -10.71 10.40 6.88
N LEU A 131 -11.10 9.80 5.75
CA LEU A 131 -12.44 9.19 5.59
C LEU A 131 -12.73 8.12 6.66
N CYS A 132 -11.72 7.33 7.04
CA CYS A 132 -11.86 6.32 8.07
C CYS A 132 -11.97 6.93 9.48
N LYS A 133 -11.17 7.95 9.80
CA LYS A 133 -11.24 8.67 11.08
C LYS A 133 -12.59 9.36 11.27
N ASN A 134 -13.14 9.93 10.19
CA ASN A 134 -14.44 10.63 10.19
C ASN A 134 -15.64 9.66 10.12
N GLY A 135 -15.39 8.33 10.16
CA GLY A 135 -16.45 7.32 10.14
C GLY A 135 -17.22 7.21 8.82
N LYS A 136 -16.73 7.82 7.74
CA LYS A 136 -17.35 7.73 6.40
C LYS A 136 -17.16 6.35 5.78
N VAL A 137 -16.10 5.65 6.13
CA VAL A 137 -15.79 4.28 5.76
C VAL A 137 -15.37 3.46 6.98
N TYR A 138 -15.61 2.15 6.92
CA TYR A 138 -15.29 1.23 8.02
C TYR A 138 -13.78 1.03 8.22
N ALA A 139 -13.06 0.86 7.13
CA ALA A 139 -11.62 0.60 7.15
C ALA A 139 -10.96 1.05 5.84
N VAL A 140 -9.65 1.22 5.88
CA VAL A 140 -8.81 1.44 4.69
C VAL A 140 -8.20 0.12 4.27
N ALA A 141 -8.31 -0.25 3.01
CA ALA A 141 -7.67 -1.42 2.43
C ALA A 141 -6.52 -1.00 1.51
N SER A 142 -5.29 -1.22 1.93
CA SER A 142 -4.07 -0.91 1.18
C SER A 142 -2.96 -1.90 1.53
N GLU A 143 -1.91 -1.93 0.71
CA GLU A 143 -0.65 -2.58 1.05
C GLU A 143 0.36 -1.58 1.66
N ASP A 144 0.02 -0.28 1.62
CA ASP A 144 0.85 0.79 2.13
C ASP A 144 0.55 1.08 3.60
N MET A 145 1.52 0.78 4.46
CA MET A 145 1.39 0.93 5.91
C MET A 145 1.44 2.39 6.37
N ASP A 146 1.85 3.34 5.52
CA ASP A 146 1.84 4.77 5.85
C ASP A 146 0.41 5.27 6.17
N THR A 147 -0.60 4.56 5.69
CA THR A 147 -2.01 4.78 6.06
C THR A 147 -2.24 4.77 7.57
N LEU A 148 -1.54 3.91 8.33
CA LEU A 148 -1.59 3.90 9.80
C LEU A 148 -0.89 5.12 10.38
N THR A 149 0.20 5.56 9.77
CA THR A 149 0.94 6.76 10.21
C THR A 149 0.10 8.03 10.00
N PHE A 150 -0.75 8.08 8.96
CA PHE A 150 -1.78 9.12 8.79
C PHE A 150 -2.96 8.98 9.78
N GLY A 151 -2.98 7.92 10.57
CA GLY A 151 -3.94 7.74 11.67
C GLY A 151 -5.25 7.07 11.26
N ALA A 152 -5.27 6.24 10.22
CA ALA A 152 -6.44 5.42 9.95
C ALA A 152 -6.80 4.56 11.17
N SER A 153 -8.06 4.61 11.60
CA SER A 153 -8.52 3.87 12.79
C SER A 153 -8.52 2.34 12.57
N ARG A 154 -8.78 1.90 11.32
CA ARG A 154 -8.76 0.50 10.88
C ARG A 154 -8.09 0.37 9.53
N PHE A 155 -7.18 -0.59 9.42
CA PHE A 155 -6.42 -0.85 8.20
C PHE A 155 -6.47 -2.34 7.86
N LEU A 156 -6.82 -2.66 6.62
CA LEU A 156 -6.88 -4.03 6.10
C LEU A 156 -5.76 -4.26 5.09
N ARG A 157 -4.90 -5.19 5.38
CA ARG A 157 -3.83 -5.61 4.49
C ARG A 157 -4.15 -6.94 3.83
N HIS A 158 -3.68 -7.13 2.61
CA HIS A 158 -3.91 -8.35 1.81
C HIS A 158 -5.37 -8.64 1.46
N LEU A 159 -6.27 -7.63 1.53
CA LEU A 159 -7.69 -7.84 1.25
C LEU A 159 -7.93 -8.44 -0.15
N MET A 160 -7.15 -8.02 -1.16
CA MET A 160 -7.30 -8.48 -2.54
C MET A 160 -5.95 -8.74 -3.22
N ASP A 161 -4.93 -9.08 -2.45
CA ASP A 161 -3.64 -9.48 -2.98
C ASP A 161 -3.81 -10.79 -3.77
N PRO A 162 -3.25 -10.92 -4.99
CA PRO A 162 -3.25 -12.18 -5.73
C PRO A 162 -2.59 -13.34 -4.95
N SER A 163 -1.65 -13.03 -4.06
CA SER A 163 -1.05 -14.00 -3.14
C SER A 163 -1.94 -14.34 -1.95
N SER A 164 -3.05 -13.61 -1.74
CA SER A 164 -3.95 -13.73 -0.58
C SER A 164 -4.61 -15.10 -0.40
N LYS A 165 -4.61 -15.94 -1.44
CA LYS A 165 -4.99 -17.36 -1.28
C LYS A 165 -4.13 -18.10 -0.27
N ARG A 166 -2.94 -17.56 0.07
CA ARG A 166 -1.96 -18.14 1.01
C ARG A 166 -1.73 -17.28 2.26
N ILE A 167 -2.08 -15.99 2.18
CA ILE A 167 -1.88 -15.03 3.27
C ILE A 167 -3.26 -14.54 3.70
N PRO A 168 -3.65 -14.69 4.97
CA PRO A 168 -4.93 -14.20 5.47
C PRO A 168 -4.98 -12.67 5.39
N VAL A 169 -6.20 -12.13 5.27
CA VAL A 169 -6.41 -10.70 5.45
C VAL A 169 -6.05 -10.32 6.88
N MET A 170 -5.22 -9.31 7.01
CA MET A 170 -4.80 -8.80 8.32
C MET A 170 -5.54 -7.49 8.59
N GLU A 171 -6.18 -7.41 9.75
CA GLU A 171 -6.80 -6.19 10.25
C GLU A 171 -5.93 -5.59 11.36
N PHE A 172 -5.65 -4.31 11.24
CA PHE A 172 -4.94 -3.52 12.24
C PHE A 172 -5.88 -2.45 12.78
N GLU A 173 -6.19 -2.52 14.06
CA GLU A 173 -6.89 -1.45 14.78
C GLU A 173 -5.85 -0.53 15.42
N MET A 174 -5.83 0.75 15.05
CA MET A 174 -4.79 1.68 15.50
C MET A 174 -4.67 1.75 17.02
N ALA A 175 -5.79 1.73 17.73
CA ALA A 175 -5.78 1.73 19.19
C ALA A 175 -5.02 0.52 19.77
N LYS A 176 -5.26 -0.68 19.22
CA LYS A 176 -4.56 -1.90 19.65
C LYS A 176 -3.07 -1.87 19.28
N VAL A 177 -2.75 -1.33 18.10
CA VAL A 177 -1.35 -1.18 17.67
C VAL A 177 -0.58 -0.30 18.66
N LEU A 178 -1.16 0.83 19.06
CA LEU A 178 -0.54 1.74 20.04
C LEU A 178 -0.42 1.09 21.42
N GLU A 179 -1.45 0.36 21.86
CA GLU A 179 -1.45 -0.37 23.13
C GLU A 179 -0.35 -1.45 23.16
N GLU A 180 -0.28 -2.32 22.16
CA GLU A 180 0.72 -3.39 22.06
C GLU A 180 2.15 -2.87 21.96
N LEU A 181 2.35 -1.78 21.22
CA LEU A 181 3.64 -1.11 21.12
C LEU A 181 3.98 -0.31 22.37
N ASN A 182 2.99 0.00 23.23
CA ASN A 182 3.09 0.93 24.35
C ASN A 182 3.65 2.29 23.91
N LEU A 183 3.01 2.88 22.90
CA LEU A 183 3.39 4.16 22.30
C LEU A 183 2.18 5.09 22.22
N THR A 184 2.43 6.39 22.31
CA THR A 184 1.47 7.40 21.86
C THR A 184 1.47 7.50 20.33
N MET A 185 0.45 8.14 19.73
CA MET A 185 0.41 8.38 18.27
C MET A 185 1.62 9.21 17.81
N ASP A 186 2.04 10.21 18.57
CA ASP A 186 3.22 11.02 18.26
C ASP A 186 4.51 10.19 18.24
N GLN A 187 4.67 9.29 19.19
CA GLN A 187 5.79 8.36 19.24
C GLN A 187 5.74 7.34 18.10
N PHE A 188 4.53 6.92 17.68
CA PHE A 188 4.36 6.03 16.54
C PHE A 188 4.75 6.72 15.22
N ILE A 189 4.37 7.99 15.04
CA ILE A 189 4.81 8.78 13.88
C ILE A 189 6.34 8.89 13.87
N ASP A 190 6.94 9.24 15.00
CA ASP A 190 8.40 9.34 15.13
C ASP A 190 9.10 7.99 14.85
N LEU A 191 8.52 6.89 15.33
CA LEU A 191 8.97 5.53 15.00
C LEU A 191 8.96 5.27 13.50
N CYS A 192 7.88 5.63 12.81
CA CYS A 192 7.74 5.45 11.35
C CYS A 192 8.77 6.30 10.59
N ILE A 193 8.97 7.55 10.97
CA ILE A 193 9.98 8.44 10.39
C ILE A 193 11.39 7.86 10.54
N LEU A 194 11.75 7.40 11.73
CA LEU A 194 13.06 6.77 12.00
C LEU A 194 13.25 5.44 11.27
N SER A 195 12.18 4.66 11.12
CA SER A 195 12.21 3.37 10.42
C SER A 195 12.39 3.52 8.93
N GLY A 196 12.02 4.68 8.40
CA GLY A 196 12.07 5.06 7.00
C GLY A 196 10.69 5.27 6.41
N CYS A 197 10.51 6.37 5.70
CA CYS A 197 9.30 6.75 4.99
C CYS A 197 9.63 7.36 3.63
N ASP A 198 8.60 7.65 2.83
CA ASP A 198 8.75 8.22 1.49
C ASP A 198 9.17 9.71 1.48
N TYR A 199 9.20 10.38 2.64
CA TYR A 199 9.26 11.84 2.75
C TYR A 199 10.61 12.39 3.23
N CYS A 200 11.50 11.53 3.72
CA CYS A 200 12.87 11.91 4.09
C CYS A 200 13.86 10.77 3.91
N ALA A 201 15.14 11.11 3.93
CA ALA A 201 16.21 10.13 3.86
C ALA A 201 16.27 9.28 5.14
N ASN A 202 16.53 7.98 4.98
CA ASN A 202 16.67 7.07 6.10
C ASN A 202 18.02 7.24 6.78
N ILE A 203 18.06 7.14 8.11
CA ILE A 203 19.32 7.10 8.85
C ILE A 203 19.93 5.70 8.70
N LYS A 204 21.13 5.64 8.09
CA LYS A 204 21.82 4.37 7.86
C LYS A 204 22.07 3.62 9.18
N GLY A 205 21.59 2.39 9.24
CA GLY A 205 21.73 1.51 10.42
C GLY A 205 20.60 1.63 11.45
N ILE A 206 19.59 2.47 11.20
CA ILE A 206 18.35 2.52 11.97
C ILE A 206 17.24 1.93 11.10
N GLY A 207 16.73 0.76 11.50
CA GLY A 207 15.53 0.14 10.94
C GLY A 207 14.49 -0.02 12.04
N GLY A 208 13.31 -0.60 11.75
CA GLY A 208 12.15 -0.63 12.64
C GLY A 208 12.42 -1.09 14.07
N LEU A 209 13.16 -2.18 14.27
CA LEU A 209 13.49 -2.68 15.63
C LEU A 209 14.38 -1.71 16.40
N THR A 210 15.37 -1.11 15.73
CA THR A 210 16.26 -0.12 16.35
C THR A 210 15.50 1.16 16.65
N ALA A 211 14.67 1.63 15.74
CA ALA A 211 13.82 2.80 15.91
C ALA A 211 12.88 2.62 17.10
N LEU A 212 12.18 1.48 17.20
CA LEU A 212 11.29 1.17 18.32
C LEU A 212 12.03 1.19 19.67
N LYS A 213 13.22 0.59 19.71
CA LYS A 213 14.06 0.63 20.93
C LYS A 213 14.45 2.05 21.32
N LEU A 214 14.86 2.87 20.36
CA LEU A 214 15.25 4.25 20.59
C LEU A 214 14.07 5.10 21.05
N ILE A 215 12.91 4.97 20.41
CA ILE A 215 11.68 5.70 20.85
C ILE A 215 11.27 5.31 22.25
N ARG A 216 11.27 4.02 22.59
CA ARG A 216 10.95 3.56 23.96
C ARG A 216 11.95 4.08 25.01
N GLN A 217 13.21 4.26 24.61
CA GLN A 217 14.27 4.71 25.52
C GLN A 217 14.30 6.24 25.69
N HIS A 218 14.03 7.00 24.63
CA HIS A 218 14.24 8.45 24.59
C HIS A 218 12.96 9.26 24.41
N GLY A 219 11.87 8.63 23.97
CA GLY A 219 10.54 9.23 23.85
C GLY A 219 10.27 9.96 22.54
N CYS A 220 11.21 10.67 21.94
CA CYS A 220 11.03 11.44 20.71
C CYS A 220 12.33 11.53 19.90
N ILE A 221 12.20 11.94 18.62
CA ILE A 221 13.34 12.08 17.69
C ILE A 221 14.37 13.07 18.24
N GLU A 222 13.96 14.19 18.80
CA GLU A 222 14.86 15.23 19.32
C GLU A 222 15.83 14.67 20.36
N ALA A 223 15.28 13.97 21.38
CA ALA A 223 16.10 13.35 22.42
C ALA A 223 17.02 12.24 21.88
N ILE A 224 16.57 11.53 20.85
CA ILE A 224 17.39 10.54 20.16
C ILE A 224 18.55 11.21 19.47
N LEU A 225 18.31 12.29 18.72
CA LEU A 225 19.35 13.02 17.98
C LEU A 225 20.42 13.59 18.91
N GLU A 226 20.05 14.17 20.05
CA GLU A 226 20.99 14.65 21.07
C GLU A 226 21.90 13.52 21.58
N ASN A 227 21.30 12.34 21.86
CA ASN A 227 22.07 11.19 22.35
C ASN A 227 23.00 10.60 21.27
N LEU A 228 22.55 10.59 20.01
CA LEU A 228 23.32 10.02 18.89
C LEU A 228 24.48 10.93 18.46
N LYS A 229 24.33 12.26 18.50
CA LYS A 229 25.42 13.22 18.22
C LYS A 229 26.69 12.92 19.05
N ASN A 230 26.49 12.51 20.29
CA ASN A 230 27.58 12.22 21.21
C ASN A 230 28.27 10.86 20.95
N LYS A 231 27.68 9.97 20.16
CA LYS A 231 28.18 8.60 19.95
C LYS A 231 28.89 8.37 18.62
N GLY A 232 28.81 9.31 17.67
CA GLY A 232 29.51 9.23 16.38
C GLY A 232 29.19 8.01 15.47
N ARG A 233 28.19 7.19 15.86
CA ARG A 233 27.88 5.93 15.20
C ARG A 233 27.00 6.09 13.96
N TYR A 234 26.17 7.12 13.93
CA TYR A 234 25.19 7.33 12.87
C TYR A 234 25.47 8.65 12.15
N GLN A 235 25.35 8.62 10.81
CA GLN A 235 25.45 9.81 9.99
C GLN A 235 24.06 10.35 9.78
N ILE A 236 23.79 11.53 10.32
CA ILE A 236 22.51 12.24 10.20
C ILE A 236 22.83 13.57 9.52
N ALA A 237 22.08 13.89 8.48
CA ALA A 237 22.20 15.18 7.82
C ALA A 237 21.72 16.30 8.76
N ASP A 238 22.43 17.43 8.78
CA ASP A 238 22.06 18.56 9.64
C ASP A 238 20.69 19.15 9.29
N ASP A 239 20.30 19.02 8.03
CA ASP A 239 19.03 19.46 7.45
C ASP A 239 17.97 18.35 7.32
N TRP A 240 18.09 17.27 8.12
CA TRP A 240 17.11 16.16 8.06
C TRP A 240 15.69 16.65 8.43
N PRO A 241 14.72 16.61 7.48
CA PRO A 241 13.46 17.34 7.60
C PRO A 241 12.39 16.58 8.42
N TYR A 242 12.77 15.93 9.52
CA TYR A 242 11.84 15.11 10.31
C TYR A 242 10.67 15.91 10.91
N GLN A 243 10.85 17.20 11.19
CA GLN A 243 9.80 18.06 11.73
C GLN A 243 8.72 18.34 10.70
N GLU A 244 9.13 18.64 9.47
CA GLU A 244 8.24 18.83 8.32
C GLU A 244 7.50 17.54 7.98
N VAL A 245 8.20 16.40 8.03
CA VAL A 245 7.60 15.07 7.80
C VAL A 245 6.59 14.74 8.90
N ARG A 246 6.92 15.01 10.17
CA ARG A 246 5.99 14.84 11.29
C ARG A 246 4.73 15.69 11.11
N ARG A 247 4.89 16.94 10.67
CA ARG A 247 3.76 17.82 10.35
C ARG A 247 2.90 17.26 9.24
N LEU A 248 3.52 16.76 8.15
CA LEU A 248 2.82 16.15 7.04
C LEU A 248 1.95 14.96 7.49
N PHE A 249 2.43 14.10 8.38
CA PHE A 249 1.63 13.00 8.91
C PHE A 249 0.51 13.45 9.84
N LYS A 250 0.73 14.50 10.64
CA LYS A 250 -0.26 15.02 11.60
C LYS A 250 -1.33 15.90 10.94
N GLU A 251 -0.93 16.68 9.96
CA GLU A 251 -1.74 17.67 9.26
C GLU A 251 -1.63 17.49 7.74
N PRO A 252 -2.04 16.31 7.22
CA PRO A 252 -1.95 16.03 5.79
C PRO A 252 -2.91 16.91 4.99
N LEU A 253 -2.55 17.19 3.73
CA LEU A 253 -3.45 17.86 2.81
C LEU A 253 -4.54 16.89 2.34
N VAL A 254 -5.72 17.01 2.94
CA VAL A 254 -6.93 16.23 2.67
C VAL A 254 -8.14 17.16 2.54
N PHE A 255 -9.26 16.68 2.03
CA PHE A 255 -10.50 17.45 2.10
C PHE A 255 -10.90 17.69 3.56
N PRO A 256 -11.27 18.93 3.92
CA PRO A 256 -11.89 19.21 5.21
C PRO A 256 -13.20 18.41 5.36
N GLU A 257 -13.58 18.04 6.57
CA GLU A 257 -14.75 17.20 6.84
C GLU A 257 -16.07 17.76 6.23
N ASN A 258 -16.20 19.08 6.21
CA ASN A 258 -17.35 19.78 5.62
C ASN A 258 -17.29 19.88 4.09
N GLU A 259 -16.16 19.58 3.45
CA GLU A 259 -15.95 19.62 2.00
C GLU A 259 -15.63 18.23 1.43
N GLU A 260 -15.71 17.19 2.26
CA GLU A 260 -15.51 15.82 1.80
C GLU A 260 -16.54 15.46 0.72
N PRO A 261 -16.10 14.81 -0.38
CA PRO A 261 -17.02 14.39 -1.43
C PRO A 261 -18.03 13.39 -0.89
N GLU A 262 -19.29 13.57 -1.31
CA GLU A 262 -20.37 12.67 -0.93
C GLU A 262 -20.13 11.28 -1.54
N LEU A 263 -20.09 10.27 -0.70
CA LEU A 263 -19.90 8.89 -1.13
C LEU A 263 -21.25 8.28 -1.53
N LYS A 264 -21.56 8.31 -2.83
CA LYS A 264 -22.82 7.77 -3.37
C LYS A 264 -22.55 6.56 -4.25
N TRP A 265 -23.18 5.44 -3.94
CA TRP A 265 -23.24 4.26 -4.80
C TRP A 265 -24.54 4.34 -5.62
N SER A 266 -24.40 4.20 -6.94
CA SER A 266 -25.55 4.20 -7.88
C SER A 266 -25.64 2.86 -8.62
N PRO A 267 -26.79 2.52 -9.22
CA PRO A 267 -26.86 1.38 -10.15
C PRO A 267 -25.80 1.51 -11.24
N PRO A 268 -25.28 0.37 -11.77
CA PRO A 268 -24.33 0.43 -12.88
C PRO A 268 -25.02 0.94 -14.16
N ASP A 269 -24.28 1.72 -14.94
CA ASP A 269 -24.63 2.08 -16.31
C ASP A 269 -24.22 0.93 -17.24
N GLU A 270 -25.16 0.04 -17.54
CA GLU A 270 -24.91 -1.16 -18.31
C GLU A 270 -24.50 -0.88 -19.75
N GLU A 271 -25.20 0.07 -20.39
CA GLU A 271 -24.90 0.46 -21.76
C GLU A 271 -23.55 1.15 -21.85
N GLY A 272 -23.24 2.05 -20.91
CA GLY A 272 -21.95 2.70 -20.79
C GLY A 272 -20.82 1.70 -20.55
N LEU A 273 -21.03 0.68 -19.69
CA LEU A 273 -20.04 -0.38 -19.45
C LEU A 273 -19.77 -1.22 -20.69
N VAL A 274 -20.82 -1.63 -21.42
CA VAL A 274 -20.66 -2.39 -22.68
C VAL A 274 -19.93 -1.53 -23.72
N ASN A 275 -20.33 -0.27 -23.89
CA ASN A 275 -19.67 0.63 -24.82
C ASN A 275 -18.18 0.79 -24.47
N PHE A 276 -17.88 1.13 -23.21
CA PHE A 276 -16.51 1.38 -22.78
C PHE A 276 -15.63 0.13 -22.80
N LEU A 277 -16.09 -0.99 -22.23
CA LEU A 277 -15.27 -2.19 -22.15
C LEU A 277 -15.20 -2.96 -23.47
N VAL A 278 -16.34 -3.10 -24.17
CA VAL A 278 -16.37 -3.95 -25.38
C VAL A 278 -15.97 -3.18 -26.62
N LYS A 279 -16.60 -2.00 -26.89
CA LYS A 279 -16.36 -1.28 -28.13
C LYS A 279 -15.04 -0.48 -28.11
N GLU A 280 -14.77 0.22 -26.99
CA GLU A 280 -13.55 1.05 -26.88
C GLU A 280 -12.30 0.22 -26.50
N ASN A 281 -12.46 -0.85 -25.69
CA ASN A 281 -11.34 -1.62 -25.12
C ASN A 281 -11.28 -3.10 -25.51
N SER A 282 -12.09 -3.56 -26.47
CA SER A 282 -12.05 -4.91 -27.07
C SER A 282 -12.23 -6.07 -26.07
N PHE A 283 -12.99 -5.85 -24.98
CA PHE A 283 -13.34 -6.91 -24.04
C PHE A 283 -14.40 -7.85 -24.65
N ASN A 284 -14.37 -9.10 -24.24
CA ASN A 284 -15.37 -10.08 -24.66
C ASN A 284 -16.76 -9.74 -24.09
N ILE A 285 -17.77 -9.55 -24.98
CA ILE A 285 -19.12 -9.14 -24.62
C ILE A 285 -19.78 -10.08 -23.61
N ASP A 286 -19.68 -11.41 -23.80
CA ASP A 286 -20.33 -12.40 -22.93
C ASP A 286 -19.77 -12.33 -21.51
N ARG A 287 -18.46 -12.09 -21.36
CA ARG A 287 -17.80 -11.94 -20.04
C ARG A 287 -18.23 -10.66 -19.36
N VAL A 288 -18.34 -9.55 -20.10
CA VAL A 288 -18.77 -8.26 -19.56
C VAL A 288 -20.23 -8.34 -19.11
N THR A 289 -21.13 -8.87 -19.94
CA THR A 289 -22.55 -9.01 -19.62
C THR A 289 -22.77 -9.89 -18.38
N LYS A 290 -22.13 -11.06 -18.31
CA LYS A 290 -22.18 -11.95 -17.14
C LYS A 290 -21.64 -11.29 -15.88
N ALA A 291 -20.65 -10.42 -16.01
CA ALA A 291 -20.09 -9.69 -14.89
C ALA A 291 -21.04 -8.57 -14.40
N ILE A 292 -21.70 -7.86 -15.31
CA ILE A 292 -22.73 -6.86 -14.99
C ILE A 292 -23.92 -7.51 -14.24
N GLU A 293 -24.36 -8.68 -14.70
CA GLU A 293 -25.43 -9.43 -14.00
C GLU A 293 -25.09 -9.75 -12.53
N LYS A 294 -23.82 -9.94 -12.21
CA LYS A 294 -23.37 -10.19 -10.84
C LYS A 294 -23.37 -8.94 -9.96
N ILE A 295 -23.19 -7.77 -10.54
CA ILE A 295 -23.19 -6.50 -9.80
C ILE A 295 -24.63 -6.15 -9.34
N LYS A 296 -25.65 -6.42 -10.14
CA LYS A 296 -27.06 -6.08 -9.86
C LYS A 296 -27.58 -6.63 -8.52
N PRO A 297 -27.51 -7.94 -8.26
CA PRO A 297 -28.02 -8.53 -7.01
C PRO A 297 -27.13 -8.22 -5.81
N ALA A 298 -25.83 -7.99 -6.02
CA ALA A 298 -24.92 -7.63 -4.95
C ALA A 298 -25.31 -6.29 -4.29
N LYS A 299 -25.81 -5.34 -5.08
CA LYS A 299 -26.33 -4.05 -4.56
C LYS A 299 -27.70 -4.15 -3.90
N ILE A 300 -28.53 -5.13 -4.28
CA ILE A 300 -29.86 -5.36 -3.68
C ILE A 300 -29.74 -6.07 -2.32
N LYS A 301 -28.71 -6.90 -2.13
CA LYS A 301 -28.38 -7.51 -0.83
C LYS A 301 -27.75 -6.53 0.16
N LEU A 302 -28.22 -5.30 0.19
CA LEU A 302 -27.84 -4.25 1.15
C LEU A 302 -28.40 -4.50 2.58
N ALA A 303 -28.55 -5.74 2.97
CA ALA A 303 -28.49 -6.08 4.38
C ALA A 303 -26.99 -6.10 4.73
N GLN A 304 -26.55 -5.00 5.25
CA GLN A 304 -25.21 -4.72 5.76
C GLN A 304 -24.76 -5.83 6.72
N GLY A 305 -24.27 -6.94 6.15
CA GLY A 305 -23.56 -7.94 6.93
C GLY A 305 -22.28 -7.26 7.40
N ARG A 306 -22.01 -7.30 8.71
CA ARG A 306 -20.75 -6.83 9.26
C ARG A 306 -19.61 -7.61 8.59
N VAL A 307 -18.45 -6.97 8.45
CA VAL A 307 -17.24 -7.62 7.88
C VAL A 307 -16.96 -8.96 8.58
N GLU A 308 -17.26 -9.07 9.88
CA GLU A 308 -17.17 -10.30 10.68
C GLU A 308 -18.03 -11.45 10.16
N SER A 309 -19.08 -11.18 9.39
CA SER A 309 -19.88 -12.24 8.77
C SER A 309 -19.23 -12.89 7.56
N PHE A 310 -18.25 -12.21 6.94
CA PHE A 310 -17.51 -12.67 5.76
C PHE A 310 -16.13 -13.23 6.12
N PHE A 311 -15.51 -12.71 7.17
CA PHE A 311 -14.23 -13.15 7.68
C PHE A 311 -14.44 -13.76 9.07
N LYS A 312 -14.31 -15.08 9.20
CA LYS A 312 -14.23 -15.67 10.54
C LYS A 312 -12.93 -15.17 11.16
N PRO A 313 -12.97 -14.50 12.32
CA PRO A 313 -11.73 -14.15 13.01
C PRO A 313 -11.02 -15.48 13.30
N VAL A 314 -9.87 -15.68 12.67
CA VAL A 314 -8.92 -16.67 13.15
C VAL A 314 -8.42 -16.08 14.45
N ALA A 315 -8.76 -16.71 15.58
CA ALA A 315 -8.15 -16.36 16.86
C ALA A 315 -6.64 -16.25 16.59
N THR A 316 -6.07 -15.10 16.87
CA THR A 316 -4.61 -14.94 16.86
C THR A 316 -4.12 -16.10 17.71
N ALA A 317 -3.40 -17.03 17.06
CA ALA A 317 -2.71 -18.07 17.81
C ALA A 317 -2.05 -17.34 18.96
N ASP A 318 -2.36 -17.76 20.16
CA ASP A 318 -1.87 -17.21 21.42
C ASP A 318 -0.49 -16.67 21.17
N SER A 319 -0.29 -15.41 21.47
CA SER A 319 0.99 -14.74 21.41
C SER A 319 2.01 -15.74 21.90
N VAL A 320 2.77 -16.34 20.99
CA VAL A 320 3.88 -17.22 21.39
C VAL A 320 4.69 -16.30 22.28
N PRO A 321 4.74 -16.56 23.58
CA PRO A 321 5.53 -15.71 24.45
C PRO A 321 6.92 -15.78 23.86
N ILE A 322 7.44 -14.63 23.43
CA ILE A 322 8.84 -14.50 23.09
C ILE A 322 9.54 -14.89 24.37
N LYS A 323 9.88 -16.17 24.48
CA LYS A 323 10.76 -16.63 25.54
C LYS A 323 11.97 -15.76 25.39
N SER A 324 12.10 -14.81 26.31
CA SER A 324 13.34 -14.11 26.56
C SER A 324 14.38 -15.19 26.83
N LYS A 325 15.07 -15.63 25.77
CA LYS A 325 16.32 -16.32 25.95
C LYS A 325 17.21 -15.31 26.64
N GLU A 326 17.31 -15.49 27.94
CA GLU A 326 18.39 -14.95 28.73
C GLU A 326 19.67 -15.12 27.91
N LEU A 327 20.21 -14.02 27.45
CA LEU A 327 21.59 -13.91 27.02
C LEU A 327 22.44 -14.10 28.29
N LYS A 328 22.54 -15.34 28.75
CA LYS A 328 23.56 -15.75 29.69
C LYS A 328 24.80 -16.11 28.85
N ASP A 329 25.82 -15.27 29.03
CA ASP A 329 27.23 -15.57 28.95
C ASP A 329 27.67 -16.69 27.98
N ALA A 330 27.93 -16.32 26.74
CA ALA A 330 28.76 -17.07 25.81
C ALA A 330 30.09 -16.34 25.49
N SER A 331 30.58 -15.47 26.41
CA SER A 331 31.87 -14.76 26.19
C SER A 331 33.02 -15.23 27.04
N LEU A 332 32.93 -16.39 27.72
CA LEU A 332 34.02 -16.89 28.61
C LEU A 332 34.44 -18.34 28.37
N LYS A 333 34.19 -18.93 27.20
CA LYS A 333 34.69 -20.31 26.91
C LYS A 333 35.48 -20.49 25.62
N GLU A 334 35.86 -19.44 24.92
CA GLU A 334 36.74 -19.58 23.73
C GLU A 334 38.23 -19.25 23.94
N THR A 335 38.64 -18.92 25.16
CA THR A 335 40.06 -18.63 25.45
C THR A 335 40.80 -19.74 26.24
N ALA A 336 40.12 -20.85 26.54
CA ALA A 336 40.76 -21.96 27.31
C ALA A 336 41.17 -23.18 26.47
N ASN A 337 40.83 -23.29 25.18
CA ASN A 337 41.17 -24.49 24.39
C ASN A 337 42.22 -24.27 23.29
N ARG A 338 43.03 -23.22 23.40
CA ARG A 338 44.16 -22.99 22.47
C ARG A 338 45.57 -23.11 23.11
N LYS A 339 45.67 -23.76 24.28
CA LYS A 339 46.97 -24.04 24.94
C LYS A 339 47.16 -25.50 25.35
N GLN A 340 46.70 -26.45 24.55
CA GLN A 340 47.12 -27.84 24.64
C GLN A 340 47.05 -28.51 23.27
N LYS A 341 47.94 -28.17 22.38
CA LYS A 341 48.54 -28.99 21.31
C LYS A 341 49.60 -28.14 20.62
N ALA A 342 50.76 -28.16 21.15
CA ALA A 342 52.02 -28.06 20.45
C ALA A 342 52.94 -29.06 21.12
#